data_912e394b95817049dde6d70fdfb3dab3
#
_entry.id   912e394b95817049dde6d70fdfb3dab3
#
_cell.length_a   1.000
_cell.length_b   1.000
_cell.length_c   1.000
_cell.angle_alpha   90.00
_cell.angle_beta   90.00
_cell.angle_gamma   90.00
#
_symmetry.space_group_name_H-M   'P 1'
#
loop_
_entity.id
_entity.type
_entity.pdbx_description
1 polymer ?
#
loop_
_entity_poly.entity_id
_entity_poly.type
_entity_poly.pdbx_seq_one_letter_code
_entity_poly.pdbx_strand_id
1 'polypeptide(L)'
;MLNVLIGLAIYMDDSQVDSMLDYIRTNWADSVLPSLCDFIRIPAQSPSFDPDWEARGELDQAIELFCSWLDTLGIEDMTYETHRLPGRTPILLVDVPGTGSGDVLFYSHLDKQPPVTDLWSEGKHPFDPVFESPYLFGRGSVDDGYGGYLCALAVQTLRSHDIPHPRCRFLIETCEESGSFDLPPYLDSLSDEIGTPDLVVVLDSGAGDYENIWVTES
;
A
#
# COMPACT_ATOMS: atom_id res chain seq x y z
N MET A 1 18.51 13.82 -0.12
CA MET A 1 17.33 13.04 0.29
C MET A 1 17.69 11.64 0.77
N LEU A 2 18.48 10.88 0.04
CA LEU A 2 19.04 9.58 0.50
C LEU A 2 19.72 9.65 1.88
N ASN A 3 20.25 10.81 2.26
CA ASN A 3 20.94 11.03 3.54
C ASN A 3 20.03 10.93 4.79
N VAL A 4 18.71 11.03 4.67
CA VAL A 4 17.80 10.90 5.84
C VAL A 4 17.58 9.44 6.20
N LEU A 5 17.41 8.59 5.20
CA LEU A 5 17.29 7.13 5.40
C LEU A 5 18.64 6.50 5.80
N ILE A 6 19.74 6.99 5.22
CA ILE A 6 21.11 6.58 5.62
C ILE A 6 21.43 7.06 7.03
N GLY A 7 20.93 8.23 7.45
CA GLY A 7 21.12 8.76 8.79
C GLY A 7 20.50 7.89 9.88
N LEU A 8 19.31 7.32 9.68
CA LEU A 8 18.71 6.40 10.65
C LEU A 8 19.48 5.06 10.73
N ALA A 9 19.91 4.52 9.60
CA ALA A 9 20.68 3.27 9.56
C ALA A 9 22.05 3.36 10.24
N ILE A 10 22.62 4.57 10.37
CA ILE A 10 23.93 4.78 11.03
C ILE A 10 23.84 4.72 12.55
N TYR A 11 22.65 4.88 13.14
CA TYR A 11 22.44 4.90 14.61
C TYR A 11 21.86 3.61 15.19
N MET A 12 21.55 2.61 14.34
CA MET A 12 21.02 1.32 14.78
C MET A 12 22.14 0.30 14.84
N ASP A 13 22.22 -0.43 15.95
CA ASP A 13 23.13 -1.57 16.03
C ASP A 13 22.56 -2.80 15.28
N ASP A 14 23.43 -3.77 14.97
CA ASP A 14 23.03 -4.95 14.20
C ASP A 14 21.90 -5.74 14.89
N SER A 15 21.86 -5.73 16.22
CA SER A 15 20.82 -6.46 16.96
C SER A 15 19.44 -5.81 16.85
N GLN A 16 19.38 -4.48 16.75
CA GLN A 16 18.14 -3.74 16.52
C GLN A 16 17.63 -4.00 15.10
N VAL A 17 18.55 -3.98 14.11
CA VAL A 17 18.20 -4.30 12.72
C VAL A 17 17.68 -5.73 12.61
N ASP A 18 18.34 -6.70 13.20
CA ASP A 18 17.92 -8.09 13.20
C ASP A 18 16.53 -8.26 13.85
N SER A 19 16.29 -7.59 14.99
CA SER A 19 14.99 -7.61 15.67
C SER A 19 13.87 -7.06 14.77
N MET A 20 14.12 -5.95 14.07
CA MET A 20 13.15 -5.35 13.15
C MET A 20 12.89 -6.27 11.94
N LEU A 21 13.92 -6.88 11.38
CA LEU A 21 13.78 -7.80 10.26
C LEU A 21 12.96 -9.04 10.66
N ASP A 22 13.18 -9.58 11.86
CA ASP A 22 12.40 -10.71 12.38
C ASP A 22 10.93 -10.31 12.64
N TYR A 23 10.71 -9.10 13.15
CA TYR A 23 9.37 -8.54 13.32
C TYR A 23 8.65 -8.41 11.97
N ILE A 24 9.33 -7.83 10.96
CA ILE A 24 8.78 -7.68 9.60
C ILE A 24 8.44 -9.05 9.01
N ARG A 25 9.36 -10.03 9.07
CA ARG A 25 9.12 -11.38 8.52
C ARG A 25 7.93 -12.06 9.17
N THR A 26 7.82 -11.95 10.49
CA THR A 26 6.70 -12.55 11.23
C THR A 26 5.38 -11.90 10.85
N ASN A 27 5.29 -10.57 10.91
CA ASN A 27 4.04 -9.87 10.60
C ASN A 27 3.68 -9.95 9.11
N TRP A 28 4.67 -10.03 8.22
CA TRP A 28 4.41 -10.31 6.81
C TRP A 28 3.73 -11.66 6.63
N ALA A 29 4.26 -12.72 7.24
CA ALA A 29 3.72 -14.06 7.09
C ALA A 29 2.36 -14.25 7.78
N ASP A 30 2.19 -13.68 8.98
CA ASP A 30 1.05 -13.98 9.84
C ASP A 30 -0.11 -12.97 9.68
N SER A 31 0.15 -11.79 9.14
CA SER A 31 -0.83 -10.71 9.04
C SER A 31 -0.99 -10.19 7.60
N VAL A 32 0.09 -9.71 6.97
CA VAL A 32 0.04 -9.11 5.63
C VAL A 32 -0.36 -10.14 4.57
N LEU A 33 0.36 -11.25 4.48
CA LEU A 33 0.14 -12.26 3.45
C LEU A 33 -1.29 -12.82 3.43
N PRO A 34 -1.92 -13.15 4.56
CA PRO A 34 -3.32 -13.54 4.58
C PRO A 34 -4.26 -12.45 4.05
N SER A 35 -4.10 -11.19 4.50
CA SER A 35 -4.94 -10.08 4.05
C SER A 35 -4.73 -9.77 2.57
N LEU A 36 -3.48 -9.82 2.09
CA LEU A 36 -3.17 -9.65 0.67
C LEU A 36 -3.79 -10.78 -0.18
N CYS A 37 -3.84 -12.02 0.31
CA CYS A 37 -4.57 -13.09 -0.35
C CYS A 37 -6.08 -12.80 -0.42
N ASP A 38 -6.67 -12.25 0.65
CA ASP A 38 -8.08 -11.86 0.64
C ASP A 38 -8.32 -10.69 -0.32
N PHE A 39 -7.41 -9.73 -0.39
CA PHE A 39 -7.45 -8.65 -1.38
C PHE A 39 -7.40 -9.18 -2.82
N ILE A 40 -6.54 -10.16 -3.13
CA ILE A 40 -6.46 -10.77 -4.47
C ILE A 40 -7.82 -11.35 -4.88
N ARG A 41 -8.59 -11.91 -3.95
CA ARG A 41 -9.91 -12.51 -4.22
C ARG A 41 -10.98 -11.49 -4.61
N ILE A 42 -10.80 -10.21 -4.26
CA ILE A 42 -11.72 -9.15 -4.66
C ILE A 42 -11.38 -8.73 -6.09
N PRO A 43 -12.26 -8.91 -7.08
CA PRO A 43 -11.98 -8.56 -8.47
C PRO A 43 -12.18 -7.05 -8.74
N ALA A 44 -11.62 -6.20 -7.91
CA ALA A 44 -11.74 -4.74 -7.92
C ALA A 44 -11.06 -4.13 -9.15
N GLN A 45 -11.64 -4.33 -10.32
CA GLN A 45 -11.11 -3.81 -11.58
C GLN A 45 -11.30 -2.29 -11.66
N SER A 46 -10.32 -1.63 -12.26
CA SER A 46 -10.35 -0.19 -12.51
C SER A 46 -11.51 0.22 -13.42
N PRO A 47 -12.07 1.43 -13.30
CA PRO A 47 -13.28 1.86 -14.04
C PRO A 47 -13.21 1.73 -15.55
N SER A 48 -12.05 1.90 -16.16
CA SER A 48 -11.90 1.73 -17.61
C SER A 48 -12.12 0.28 -18.08
N PHE A 49 -12.04 -0.67 -17.15
CA PHE A 49 -12.20 -2.11 -17.43
C PHE A 49 -13.50 -2.68 -16.86
N ASP A 50 -14.14 -1.97 -15.93
CA ASP A 50 -15.45 -2.34 -15.37
C ASP A 50 -16.38 -1.12 -15.32
N PRO A 51 -17.23 -0.91 -16.33
CA PRO A 51 -18.17 0.20 -16.35
C PRO A 51 -19.24 0.14 -15.25
N ASP A 52 -19.43 -1.03 -14.64
CA ASP A 52 -20.38 -1.26 -13.55
C ASP A 52 -19.71 -1.21 -12.16
N TRP A 53 -18.48 -0.72 -12.04
CA TRP A 53 -17.67 -0.69 -10.82
C TRP A 53 -18.42 -0.15 -9.59
N GLU A 54 -19.19 0.94 -9.78
CA GLU A 54 -19.97 1.56 -8.69
C GLU A 54 -21.08 0.61 -8.18
N ALA A 55 -21.78 -0.04 -9.09
CA ALA A 55 -22.85 -0.97 -8.74
C ALA A 55 -22.33 -2.28 -8.13
N ARG A 56 -21.12 -2.71 -8.48
CA ARG A 56 -20.47 -3.89 -7.92
C ARG A 56 -19.91 -3.64 -6.54
N GLY A 57 -19.40 -2.43 -6.28
CA GLY A 57 -18.84 -2.05 -4.99
C GLY A 57 -17.53 -2.77 -4.63
N GLU A 58 -16.83 -3.35 -5.60
CA GLU A 58 -15.60 -4.13 -5.36
C GLU A 58 -14.41 -3.24 -4.99
N LEU A 59 -14.37 -1.99 -5.48
CA LEU A 59 -13.39 -0.99 -5.07
C LEU A 59 -13.58 -0.61 -3.59
N ASP A 60 -14.83 -0.48 -3.16
CA ASP A 60 -15.16 -0.23 -1.75
C ASP A 60 -14.77 -1.41 -0.87
N GLN A 61 -15.05 -2.63 -1.31
CA GLN A 61 -14.65 -3.84 -0.57
C GLN A 61 -13.12 -3.93 -0.40
N ALA A 62 -12.35 -3.52 -1.41
CA ALA A 62 -10.89 -3.49 -1.32
C ALA A 62 -10.41 -2.48 -0.25
N ILE A 63 -10.99 -1.28 -0.22
CA ILE A 63 -10.70 -0.28 0.82
C ILE A 63 -11.11 -0.78 2.20
N GLU A 64 -12.32 -1.33 2.35
CA GLU A 64 -12.84 -1.84 3.63
C GLU A 64 -11.97 -2.97 4.19
N LEU A 65 -11.50 -3.88 3.32
CA LEU A 65 -10.56 -4.93 3.70
C LEU A 65 -9.25 -4.34 4.22
N PHE A 66 -8.68 -3.38 3.48
CA PHE A 66 -7.44 -2.74 3.88
C PHE A 66 -7.59 -1.97 5.20
N CYS A 67 -8.68 -1.19 5.37
CA CYS A 67 -8.99 -0.51 6.63
C CYS A 67 -9.13 -1.50 7.80
N SER A 68 -9.85 -2.60 7.59
CA SER A 68 -10.02 -3.65 8.61
C SER A 68 -8.68 -4.27 9.02
N TRP A 69 -7.74 -4.39 8.09
CA TRP A 69 -6.39 -4.83 8.39
C TRP A 69 -5.60 -3.76 9.14
N LEU A 70 -5.70 -2.47 8.76
CA LEU A 70 -5.07 -1.37 9.48
C LEU A 70 -5.46 -1.35 10.97
N ASP A 71 -6.72 -1.62 11.30
CA ASP A 71 -7.21 -1.70 12.68
C ASP A 71 -6.48 -2.77 13.51
N THR A 72 -5.91 -3.79 12.86
CA THR A 72 -5.15 -4.85 13.54
C THR A 72 -3.72 -4.43 13.92
N LEU A 73 -3.21 -3.31 13.39
CA LEU A 73 -1.83 -2.89 13.60
C LEU A 73 -1.55 -2.35 15.01
N GLY A 74 -2.59 -1.97 15.75
CA GLY A 74 -2.44 -1.43 17.11
C GLY A 74 -1.78 -0.04 17.18
N ILE A 75 -1.90 0.75 16.12
CA ILE A 75 -1.43 2.14 16.07
C ILE A 75 -2.57 3.05 16.56
N GLU A 76 -2.59 3.35 17.86
CA GLU A 76 -3.75 3.98 18.53
C GLU A 76 -4.11 5.38 18.02
N ASP A 77 -3.15 6.15 17.52
CA ASP A 77 -3.32 7.52 17.01
C ASP A 77 -3.43 7.59 15.49
N MET A 78 -3.44 6.45 14.80
CA MET A 78 -3.74 6.38 13.37
C MET A 78 -5.21 6.72 13.13
N THR A 79 -5.44 7.55 12.13
CA THR A 79 -6.78 7.85 11.62
C THR A 79 -6.85 7.60 10.13
N TYR A 80 -8.03 7.26 9.63
CA TYR A 80 -8.24 7.14 8.19
C TYR A 80 -9.66 7.54 7.81
N GLU A 81 -9.80 8.02 6.57
CA GLU A 81 -11.09 8.40 6.01
C GLU A 81 -11.14 8.04 4.52
N THR A 82 -12.28 7.45 4.11
CA THR A 82 -12.58 7.22 2.70
C THR A 82 -13.35 8.42 2.15
N HIS A 83 -12.73 9.14 1.23
CA HIS A 83 -13.32 10.29 0.57
C HIS A 83 -14.01 9.90 -0.74
N ARG A 84 -15.12 10.58 -1.05
CA ARG A 84 -15.93 10.30 -2.23
C ARG A 84 -16.39 11.60 -2.88
N LEU A 85 -15.92 11.87 -4.06
CA LEU A 85 -16.48 12.92 -4.92
C LEU A 85 -17.56 12.33 -5.84
N PRO A 86 -18.66 13.07 -6.10
CA PRO A 86 -19.75 12.55 -6.93
C PRO A 86 -19.27 12.05 -8.32
N GLY A 87 -19.64 10.81 -8.65
CA GLY A 87 -19.31 10.17 -9.92
C GLY A 87 -17.84 9.78 -10.08
N ARG A 88 -17.08 9.72 -8.97
CA ARG A 88 -15.67 9.32 -8.94
C ARG A 88 -15.45 8.12 -8.05
N THR A 89 -14.40 7.39 -8.34
CA THR A 89 -13.93 6.29 -7.49
C THR A 89 -13.54 6.77 -6.10
N PRO A 90 -13.68 5.96 -5.05
CA PRO A 90 -13.27 6.35 -3.71
C PRO A 90 -11.75 6.45 -3.59
N ILE A 91 -11.30 7.30 -2.68
CA ILE A 91 -9.90 7.41 -2.26
C ILE A 91 -9.80 7.27 -0.74
N LEU A 92 -8.77 6.59 -0.26
CA LEU A 92 -8.50 6.46 1.16
C LEU A 92 -7.31 7.35 1.55
N LEU A 93 -7.51 8.19 2.56
CA LEU A 93 -6.44 8.93 3.21
C LEU A 93 -6.22 8.38 4.62
N VAL A 94 -4.99 7.97 4.92
CA VAL A 94 -4.57 7.51 6.25
C VAL A 94 -3.57 8.51 6.81
N ASP A 95 -3.65 8.82 8.09
CA ASP A 95 -2.74 9.71 8.80
C ASP A 95 -2.21 9.03 10.06
N VAL A 96 -0.90 8.92 10.15
CA VAL A 96 -0.18 8.45 11.34
C VAL A 96 0.70 9.58 11.84
N PRO A 97 0.39 10.20 12.99
CA PRO A 97 1.19 11.27 13.58
C PRO A 97 2.64 10.85 13.80
N GLY A 98 3.57 11.74 13.46
CA GLY A 98 4.99 11.48 13.67
C GLY A 98 5.40 11.56 15.15
N THR A 99 6.35 10.74 15.52
CA THR A 99 7.06 10.82 16.80
C THR A 99 8.41 11.53 16.67
N GLY A 100 8.83 11.79 15.44
CA GLY A 100 10.02 12.58 15.06
C GLY A 100 9.64 13.74 14.13
N SER A 101 10.64 14.29 13.46
CA SER A 101 10.46 15.38 12.49
C SER A 101 10.30 14.85 11.07
N GLY A 102 9.65 15.67 10.22
CA GLY A 102 9.45 15.40 8.81
C GLY A 102 8.06 14.89 8.50
N ASP A 103 7.77 14.78 7.20
CA ASP A 103 6.48 14.43 6.64
C ASP A 103 6.67 13.56 5.39
N VAL A 104 6.10 12.36 5.41
CA VAL A 104 6.19 11.38 4.32
C VAL A 104 4.80 11.04 3.82
N LEU A 105 4.61 11.10 2.52
CA LEU A 105 3.42 10.61 1.84
C LEU A 105 3.76 9.30 1.13
N PHE A 106 3.05 8.24 1.48
CA PHE A 106 3.04 6.99 0.75
C PHE A 106 1.87 7.00 -0.24
N TYR A 107 2.16 6.69 -1.49
CA TYR A 107 1.15 6.53 -2.52
C TYR A 107 1.04 5.06 -2.91
N SER A 108 -0.19 4.60 -3.11
CA SER A 108 -0.52 3.24 -3.54
C SER A 108 -1.90 3.22 -4.20
N HIS A 109 -2.28 2.11 -4.86
CA HIS A 109 -3.63 1.93 -5.38
C HIS A 109 -4.19 0.54 -5.09
N LEU A 110 -5.52 0.42 -5.09
CA LEU A 110 -6.24 -0.83 -4.81
C LEU A 110 -7.11 -1.32 -5.97
N ASP A 111 -7.20 -0.57 -7.05
CA ASP A 111 -7.82 -1.06 -8.28
C ASP A 111 -6.84 -1.94 -9.07
N LYS A 112 -7.36 -2.68 -10.02
CA LYS A 112 -6.64 -3.75 -10.71
C LYS A 112 -6.82 -3.71 -12.21
N GLN A 113 -5.80 -4.16 -12.92
CA GLN A 113 -5.86 -4.53 -14.32
C GLN A 113 -6.89 -5.66 -14.58
N PRO A 114 -7.36 -5.81 -15.83
CA PRO A 114 -8.22 -6.94 -16.21
C PRO A 114 -7.62 -8.30 -15.85
N PRO A 115 -8.46 -9.32 -15.64
CA PRO A 115 -8.02 -10.66 -15.23
C PRO A 115 -7.09 -11.33 -16.25
N VAL A 116 -7.29 -11.11 -17.55
CA VAL A 116 -6.57 -11.74 -18.68
C VAL A 116 -6.40 -13.24 -18.46
N THR A 117 -7.50 -13.92 -18.18
CA THR A 117 -7.56 -15.30 -17.66
C THR A 117 -6.78 -16.31 -18.50
N ASP A 118 -6.74 -16.13 -19.83
CA ASP A 118 -6.10 -17.06 -20.76
C ASP A 118 -4.56 -16.97 -20.74
N LEU A 119 -3.97 -15.98 -20.07
CA LEU A 119 -2.51 -15.78 -20.01
C LEU A 119 -1.88 -16.30 -18.72
N TRP A 120 -2.67 -16.81 -17.77
CA TRP A 120 -2.15 -17.38 -16.53
C TRP A 120 -1.63 -18.80 -16.76
N SER A 121 -0.53 -19.14 -16.06
CA SER A 121 0.03 -20.47 -16.09
C SER A 121 -0.94 -21.51 -15.53
N GLU A 122 -0.79 -22.77 -15.91
CA GLU A 122 -1.59 -23.88 -15.39
C GLU A 122 -1.64 -23.88 -13.84
N GLY A 123 -2.83 -23.99 -13.30
CA GLY A 123 -3.07 -23.96 -11.84
C GLY A 123 -3.02 -22.56 -11.21
N LYS A 124 -2.89 -21.49 -12.00
CA LYS A 124 -2.96 -20.10 -11.54
C LYS A 124 -4.21 -19.43 -12.10
N HIS A 125 -4.78 -18.51 -11.30
CA HIS A 125 -5.94 -17.73 -11.67
C HIS A 125 -5.82 -16.30 -11.12
N PRO A 126 -6.29 -15.25 -11.83
CA PRO A 126 -6.09 -13.87 -11.40
C PRO A 126 -6.65 -13.57 -9.99
N PHE A 127 -7.81 -14.11 -9.65
CA PHE A 127 -8.50 -13.84 -8.39
C PHE A 127 -8.57 -15.05 -7.43
N ASP A 128 -7.72 -16.04 -7.65
CA ASP A 128 -7.54 -17.17 -6.74
C ASP A 128 -6.05 -17.22 -6.35
N PRO A 129 -5.68 -16.64 -5.19
CA PRO A 129 -4.28 -16.50 -4.80
C PRO A 129 -3.64 -17.86 -4.57
N VAL A 130 -2.48 -18.07 -5.19
CA VAL A 130 -1.68 -19.28 -5.01
C VAL A 130 -0.34 -18.90 -4.42
N PHE A 131 -0.06 -19.41 -3.21
CA PHE A 131 1.24 -19.22 -2.57
C PHE A 131 2.11 -20.46 -2.75
N GLU A 132 3.16 -20.32 -3.53
CA GLU A 132 4.22 -21.31 -3.73
C GLU A 132 5.54 -20.68 -3.26
N SER A 133 5.87 -20.89 -1.98
CA SER A 133 7.00 -20.19 -1.33
C SER A 133 8.27 -20.18 -2.17
N PRO A 134 8.89 -19.01 -2.43
CA PRO A 134 8.56 -17.71 -1.84
C PRO A 134 7.57 -16.85 -2.66
N TYR A 135 6.87 -17.39 -3.64
CA TYR A 135 6.09 -16.63 -4.63
C TYR A 135 4.60 -16.64 -4.30
N LEU A 136 3.96 -15.47 -4.39
CA LEU A 136 2.51 -15.30 -4.38
C LEU A 136 2.03 -14.93 -5.78
N PHE A 137 1.11 -15.73 -6.33
CA PHE A 137 0.48 -15.50 -7.63
C PHE A 137 -0.94 -15.01 -7.44
N GLY A 138 -1.29 -13.93 -8.13
CA GLY A 138 -2.62 -13.34 -8.15
C GLY A 138 -2.60 -11.92 -8.68
N ARG A 139 -3.71 -11.46 -9.28
CA ARG A 139 -3.84 -10.10 -9.79
C ARG A 139 -3.87 -9.10 -8.63
N GLY A 140 -3.02 -8.06 -8.67
CA GLY A 140 -2.89 -7.08 -7.62
C GLY A 140 -1.94 -7.50 -6.49
N SER A 141 -1.21 -8.63 -6.61
CA SER A 141 -0.25 -9.04 -5.56
C SER A 141 0.96 -8.11 -5.47
N VAL A 142 1.45 -7.58 -6.59
CA VAL A 142 2.60 -6.67 -6.69
C VAL A 142 2.25 -5.34 -7.34
N ASP A 143 1.19 -5.29 -8.08
CA ASP A 143 0.67 -4.12 -8.79
C ASP A 143 -0.76 -3.83 -8.29
N ASP A 144 -0.99 -2.91 -7.32
CA ASP A 144 -0.04 -2.40 -6.32
C ASP A 144 -0.48 -2.81 -4.90
N GLY A 145 -1.28 -3.91 -4.79
CA GLY A 145 -1.88 -4.32 -3.52
C GLY A 145 -0.89 -4.39 -2.35
N TYR A 146 0.35 -4.83 -2.58
CA TYR A 146 1.34 -4.95 -1.51
C TYR A 146 1.84 -3.60 -0.98
N GLY A 147 1.81 -2.52 -1.80
CA GLY A 147 2.45 -1.23 -1.49
C GLY A 147 1.93 -0.62 -0.20
N GLY A 148 0.61 -0.47 -0.08
CA GLY A 148 -0.01 0.07 1.13
C GLY A 148 0.29 -0.77 2.37
N TYR A 149 0.22 -2.10 2.27
CA TYR A 149 0.55 -3.02 3.38
C TYR A 149 2.00 -2.89 3.82
N LEU A 150 2.95 -2.85 2.88
CA LEU A 150 4.37 -2.77 3.19
C LEU A 150 4.72 -1.44 3.88
N CYS A 151 4.17 -0.33 3.39
CA CYS A 151 4.37 0.98 4.01
C CYS A 151 3.82 1.04 5.43
N ALA A 152 2.60 0.52 5.66
CA ALA A 152 2.00 0.48 7.00
C ALA A 152 2.76 -0.45 7.96
N LEU A 153 3.23 -1.61 7.48
CA LEU A 153 4.08 -2.51 8.26
C LEU A 153 5.42 -1.84 8.64
N ALA A 154 6.00 -1.04 7.75
CA ALA A 154 7.22 -0.29 8.04
C ALA A 154 6.99 0.70 9.19
N VAL A 155 5.91 1.47 9.17
CA VAL A 155 5.55 2.40 10.26
C VAL A 155 5.29 1.64 11.56
N GLN A 156 4.52 0.55 11.52
CA GLN A 156 4.27 -0.30 12.67
C GLN A 156 5.58 -0.84 13.26
N THR A 157 6.51 -1.27 12.41
CA THR A 157 7.82 -1.79 12.86
C THR A 157 8.61 -0.73 13.61
N LEU A 158 8.67 0.49 13.10
CA LEU A 158 9.35 1.60 13.79
C LEU A 158 8.72 1.85 15.15
N ARG A 159 7.40 1.90 15.25
CA ARG A 159 6.68 2.10 16.50
C ARG A 159 6.89 0.97 17.51
N SER A 160 6.86 -0.28 17.04
CA SER A 160 7.07 -1.45 17.91
C SER A 160 8.48 -1.56 18.48
N HIS A 161 9.42 -0.78 17.93
CA HIS A 161 10.82 -0.72 18.40
C HIS A 161 11.19 0.64 19.02
N ASP A 162 10.18 1.48 19.33
CA ASP A 162 10.38 2.82 19.89
C ASP A 162 11.31 3.72 19.05
N ILE A 163 11.31 3.53 17.72
CA ILE A 163 12.11 4.33 16.79
C ILE A 163 11.29 5.52 16.31
N PRO A 164 11.77 6.76 16.51
CA PRO A 164 11.10 7.95 16.02
C PRO A 164 10.95 7.92 14.50
N HIS A 165 9.78 8.30 14.02
CA HIS A 165 9.46 8.38 12.59
C HIS A 165 8.79 9.73 12.25
N PRO A 166 8.86 10.20 10.99
CA PRO A 166 8.10 11.36 10.53
C PRO A 166 6.60 11.12 10.61
N ARG A 167 5.79 12.18 10.47
CA ARG A 167 4.38 11.99 10.13
C ARG A 167 4.29 11.19 8.84
N CYS A 168 3.46 10.15 8.84
CA CYS A 168 3.26 9.26 7.70
C CYS A 168 1.81 9.35 7.25
N ARG A 169 1.60 9.75 5.99
CA ARG A 169 0.28 9.76 5.37
C ARG A 169 0.27 8.78 4.22
N PHE A 170 -0.90 8.17 3.98
CA PHE A 170 -1.10 7.25 2.86
C PHE A 170 -2.22 7.80 2.01
N LEU A 171 -1.94 8.01 0.74
CA LEU A 171 -2.91 8.36 -0.27
C LEU A 171 -3.10 7.13 -1.15
N ILE A 172 -4.27 6.50 -1.03
CA ILE A 172 -4.56 5.24 -1.72
C ILE A 172 -5.75 5.44 -2.62
N GLU A 173 -5.53 5.38 -3.94
CA GLU A 173 -6.58 5.54 -4.93
C GLU A 173 -7.14 4.21 -5.45
N THR A 174 -8.21 4.30 -6.22
CA THR A 174 -8.88 3.16 -6.86
C THR A 174 -9.20 3.43 -8.34
N CYS A 175 -8.31 4.16 -9.03
CA CYS A 175 -8.45 4.53 -10.44
C CYS A 175 -7.09 4.61 -11.17
N GLU A 176 -6.01 4.09 -10.57
CA GLU A 176 -4.66 4.19 -11.12
C GLU A 176 -4.55 3.50 -12.47
N GLU A 177 -5.02 2.27 -12.56
CA GLU A 177 -4.98 1.42 -13.73
C GLU A 177 -5.82 1.94 -14.93
N SER A 178 -6.66 2.95 -14.66
CA SER A 178 -7.39 3.73 -15.67
C SER A 178 -6.67 5.03 -16.03
N GLY A 179 -5.50 5.30 -15.44
CA GLY A 179 -4.71 6.51 -15.65
C GLY A 179 -5.00 7.63 -14.66
N SER A 180 -5.43 7.31 -13.45
CA SER A 180 -5.62 8.23 -12.32
C SER A 180 -6.47 9.47 -12.64
N PHE A 181 -7.43 9.37 -13.56
CA PHE A 181 -8.22 10.55 -13.98
C PHE A 181 -9.08 11.12 -12.85
N ASP A 182 -9.33 10.34 -11.80
CA ASP A 182 -10.06 10.76 -10.61
C ASP A 182 -9.15 11.38 -9.53
N LEU A 183 -7.86 11.12 -9.54
CA LEU A 183 -6.91 11.60 -8.54
C LEU A 183 -6.77 13.13 -8.47
N PRO A 184 -6.61 13.90 -9.59
CA PRO A 184 -6.38 15.33 -9.51
C PRO A 184 -7.45 16.12 -8.74
N PRO A 185 -8.76 15.88 -8.92
CA PRO A 185 -9.79 16.53 -8.10
C PRO A 185 -9.71 16.22 -6.59
N TYR A 186 -9.23 15.04 -6.20
CA TYR A 186 -8.99 14.73 -4.80
C TYR A 186 -7.76 15.45 -4.25
N LEU A 187 -6.67 15.56 -5.03
CA LEU A 187 -5.50 16.35 -4.63
C LEU A 187 -5.86 17.81 -4.39
N ASP A 188 -6.74 18.38 -5.22
CA ASP A 188 -7.25 19.74 -5.04
C ASP A 188 -8.12 19.85 -3.77
N SER A 189 -9.06 18.92 -3.56
CA SER A 189 -10.01 18.98 -2.46
C SER A 189 -9.42 18.64 -1.10
N LEU A 190 -8.38 17.80 -1.05
CA LEU A 190 -7.70 17.32 0.16
C LEU A 190 -6.33 17.99 0.35
N SER A 191 -6.04 19.07 -0.36
CA SER A 191 -4.73 19.73 -0.35
C SER A 191 -4.26 20.13 1.05
N ASP A 192 -5.18 20.58 1.91
CA ASP A 192 -4.87 20.95 3.30
C ASP A 192 -4.52 19.71 4.16
N GLU A 193 -5.17 18.59 3.91
CA GLU A 193 -4.97 17.34 4.64
C GLU A 193 -3.71 16.60 4.16
N ILE A 194 -3.50 16.58 2.85
CA ILE A 194 -2.29 16.02 2.21
C ILE A 194 -1.07 16.91 2.55
N GLY A 195 -1.24 18.23 2.59
CA GLY A 195 -0.18 19.19 2.90
C GLY A 195 0.96 19.17 1.90
N THR A 196 2.19 19.42 2.40
CA THR A 196 3.41 19.43 1.57
C THR A 196 4.42 18.45 2.17
N PRO A 197 4.42 17.19 1.72
CA PRO A 197 5.35 16.19 2.25
C PRO A 197 6.80 16.50 1.85
N ASP A 198 7.73 16.16 2.74
CA ASP A 198 9.17 16.24 2.46
C ASP A 198 9.63 15.12 1.52
N LEU A 199 8.90 14.00 1.51
CA LEU A 199 9.18 12.83 0.69
C LEU A 199 7.86 12.17 0.26
N VAL A 200 7.78 11.80 -1.02
CA VAL A 200 6.74 10.91 -1.55
C VAL A 200 7.37 9.57 -1.88
N VAL A 201 6.77 8.50 -1.39
CA VAL A 201 7.21 7.11 -1.63
C VAL A 201 6.14 6.40 -2.44
N VAL A 202 6.54 5.85 -3.58
CA VAL A 202 5.69 5.05 -4.48
C VAL A 202 6.38 3.71 -4.66
N LEU A 203 5.71 2.62 -4.36
CA LEU A 203 6.25 1.27 -4.49
C LEU A 203 5.81 0.57 -5.79
N ASP A 204 4.91 1.20 -6.53
CA ASP A 204 4.40 0.75 -7.81
C ASP A 204 5.41 1.02 -8.93
N SER A 205 6.53 0.34 -8.88
CA SER A 205 7.53 0.39 -9.95
C SER A 205 8.09 -1.01 -10.20
N GLY A 206 8.27 -1.35 -11.48
CA GLY A 206 8.85 -2.62 -11.84
C GLY A 206 10.27 -2.81 -11.27
N ALA A 207 10.63 -4.04 -10.98
CA ALA A 207 11.99 -4.44 -10.64
C ALA A 207 12.59 -5.30 -11.77
N GLY A 208 13.91 -5.21 -11.97
CA GLY A 208 14.60 -6.04 -12.96
C GLY A 208 14.78 -7.48 -12.51
N ASP A 209 14.74 -7.72 -11.21
CA ASP A 209 14.83 -9.04 -10.59
C ASP A 209 14.23 -9.01 -9.16
N TYR A 210 14.19 -10.16 -8.50
CA TYR A 210 13.65 -10.30 -7.12
C TYR A 210 14.73 -10.17 -6.02
N GLU A 211 15.97 -9.86 -6.36
CA GLU A 211 17.09 -9.81 -5.41
C GLU A 211 17.52 -8.37 -5.10
N ASN A 212 17.24 -7.43 -6.02
CA ASN A 212 17.68 -6.06 -5.93
C ASN A 212 16.50 -5.08 -5.86
N ILE A 213 16.59 -4.12 -4.96
CA ILE A 213 15.65 -2.99 -4.93
C ILE A 213 16.08 -2.00 -6.03
N TRP A 214 15.14 -1.69 -6.91
CA TRP A 214 15.30 -0.67 -7.93
C TRP A 214 14.72 0.64 -7.41
N VAL A 215 15.50 1.71 -7.48
CA VAL A 215 15.10 3.03 -7.01
C VAL A 215 15.17 3.98 -8.20
N THR A 216 14.09 4.73 -8.42
CA THR A 216 14.04 5.86 -9.33
C THR A 216 13.80 7.14 -8.53
N GLU A 217 14.46 8.23 -8.91
CA GLU A 217 14.29 9.54 -8.30
C GLU A 217 13.86 10.56 -9.37
N SER A 218 12.99 11.48 -9.01
CA SER A 218 12.54 12.58 -9.86
C SER A 218 12.67 13.93 -9.17
#